data_6fe89f95e9e49077a5b7dda37fec019a
#
_entry.id   6fe89f95e9e49077a5b7dda37fec019a
#
_cell.length_a   1.000
_cell.length_b   1.000
_cell.length_c   1.000
_cell.angle_alpha   90.00
_cell.angle_beta   90.00
_cell.angle_gamma   90.00
#
_symmetry.space_group_name_H-M   'P 1'
#
loop_
_entity.id
_entity.type
_entity.pdbx_description
1 polymer ?
#
loop_
_entity_poly.entity_id
_entity_poly.type
_entity_poly.pdbx_seq_one_letter_code
_entity_poly.pdbx_strand_id
1 'polypeptide(L)'
;MQQWVDKLILRLPTWLRWLLVIPVAFAADLAAQSVYQIIFRALPLTAVRPYTDELIWRFFAPLLFVVAGVKMAPRHWFTVTCCLTGFKAVVAVVNIHTLSLYVLRGGSLKAPAYITAAPVWWSLLVNLLFLAFAVFVIAKDQNIRKVPSENAPILDF
;
A
#
# COMPACT_ATOMS: atom_id res chain seq x y z
N MET A 1 -17.78 -8.63 -11.94
CA MET A 1 -16.90 -9.31 -10.97
C MET A 1 -16.91 -8.61 -9.59
N GLN A 2 -16.82 -7.29 -9.52
CA GLN A 2 -16.78 -6.52 -8.26
C GLN A 2 -18.03 -6.74 -7.37
N GLN A 3 -19.23 -6.75 -7.94
CA GLN A 3 -20.47 -6.98 -7.20
C GLN A 3 -20.57 -8.35 -6.51
N TRP A 4 -19.93 -9.37 -7.04
CA TRP A 4 -19.90 -10.72 -6.43
C TRP A 4 -19.02 -10.74 -5.19
N VAL A 5 -17.84 -10.11 -5.26
CA VAL A 5 -16.92 -10.01 -4.12
C VAL A 5 -17.57 -9.22 -2.99
N ASP A 6 -18.23 -8.10 -3.31
CA ASP A 6 -18.91 -7.27 -2.30
C ASP A 6 -20.06 -8.03 -1.62
N LYS A 7 -20.87 -8.79 -2.39
CA LYS A 7 -21.93 -9.66 -1.84
C LYS A 7 -21.38 -10.77 -0.94
N LEU A 8 -20.23 -11.32 -1.27
CA LEU A 8 -19.60 -12.39 -0.50
C LEU A 8 -19.04 -11.83 0.83
N ILE A 9 -18.39 -10.67 0.78
CA ILE A 9 -17.89 -9.97 1.96
C ILE A 9 -19.03 -9.59 2.91
N LEU A 10 -20.15 -9.09 2.38
CA LEU A 10 -21.31 -8.68 3.18
C LEU A 10 -21.99 -9.85 3.91
N ARG A 11 -21.85 -11.08 3.42
CA ARG A 11 -22.39 -12.30 4.08
C ARG A 11 -21.56 -12.76 5.28
N LEU A 12 -20.31 -12.28 5.40
CA LEU A 12 -19.45 -12.65 6.52
C LEU A 12 -19.88 -11.90 7.80
N PRO A 13 -19.90 -12.58 8.95
CA PRO A 13 -20.17 -11.94 10.23
C PRO A 13 -19.12 -10.86 10.53
N THR A 14 -19.56 -9.80 11.20
CA THR A 14 -18.74 -8.60 11.45
C THR A 14 -17.40 -8.91 12.13
N TRP A 15 -17.40 -9.83 13.11
CA TRP A 15 -16.19 -10.22 13.83
C TRP A 15 -15.16 -10.92 12.90
N LEU A 16 -15.66 -11.77 11.99
CA LEU A 16 -14.80 -12.48 11.03
C LEU A 16 -14.20 -11.50 10.02
N ARG A 17 -14.94 -10.48 9.61
CA ARG A 17 -14.43 -9.42 8.72
C ARG A 17 -13.28 -8.66 9.37
N TRP A 18 -13.37 -8.34 10.67
CA TRP A 18 -12.28 -7.71 11.42
C TRP A 18 -11.04 -8.61 11.47
N LEU A 19 -11.23 -9.89 11.73
CA LEU A 19 -10.12 -10.85 11.77
C LEU A 19 -9.42 -10.99 10.40
N LEU A 20 -10.17 -10.86 9.31
CA LEU A 20 -9.67 -11.01 7.93
C LEU A 20 -9.03 -9.73 7.36
N VAL A 21 -9.15 -8.56 7.97
CA VAL A 21 -8.56 -7.31 7.47
C VAL A 21 -7.06 -7.49 7.17
N ILE A 22 -6.29 -7.96 8.14
CA ILE A 22 -4.84 -8.11 8.02
C ILE A 22 -4.46 -9.26 7.07
N PRO A 23 -4.98 -10.50 7.23
CA PRO A 23 -4.66 -11.59 6.31
C PRO A 23 -4.99 -11.28 4.85
N VAL A 24 -6.14 -10.67 4.57
CA VAL A 24 -6.53 -10.31 3.19
C VAL A 24 -5.65 -9.20 2.64
N ALA A 25 -5.28 -8.21 3.45
CA ALA A 25 -4.34 -7.18 3.04
C ALA A 25 -2.98 -7.78 2.64
N PHE A 26 -2.42 -8.68 3.46
CA PHE A 26 -1.17 -9.39 3.13
C PHE A 26 -1.32 -10.31 1.91
N ALA A 27 -2.42 -11.03 1.79
CA ALA A 27 -2.68 -11.87 0.62
C ALA A 27 -2.74 -11.04 -0.68
N ALA A 28 -3.33 -9.86 -0.65
CA ALA A 28 -3.36 -8.95 -1.80
C ALA A 28 -1.97 -8.41 -2.16
N ASP A 29 -1.16 -8.06 -1.15
CA ASP A 29 0.24 -7.64 -1.31
C ASP A 29 1.07 -8.75 -2.00
N LEU A 30 1.00 -9.98 -1.48
CA LEU A 30 1.69 -11.14 -2.04
C LEU A 30 1.18 -11.53 -3.43
N ALA A 31 -0.13 -11.47 -3.66
CA ALA A 31 -0.72 -11.75 -4.96
C ALA A 31 -0.26 -10.75 -6.03
N ALA A 32 -0.22 -9.46 -5.70
CA ALA A 32 0.30 -8.43 -6.60
C ALA A 32 1.74 -8.70 -7.02
N GLN A 33 2.59 -9.04 -6.05
CA GLN A 33 3.99 -9.38 -6.28
C GLN A 33 4.15 -10.66 -7.13
N SER A 34 3.35 -11.68 -6.83
CA SER A 34 3.40 -12.96 -7.55
C SER A 34 2.93 -12.81 -9.00
N VAL A 35 1.82 -12.12 -9.23
CA VAL A 35 1.30 -11.84 -10.59
C VAL A 35 2.32 -11.05 -11.39
N TYR A 36 2.90 -10.01 -10.80
CA TYR A 36 3.94 -9.23 -11.44
C TYR A 36 5.15 -10.12 -11.84
N GLN A 37 5.66 -10.95 -10.93
CA GLN A 37 6.79 -11.81 -11.22
C GLN A 37 6.49 -12.80 -12.36
N ILE A 38 5.28 -13.38 -12.41
CA ILE A 38 4.87 -14.28 -13.48
C ILE A 38 4.89 -13.55 -14.83
N ILE A 39 4.28 -12.37 -14.90
CA ILE A 39 4.21 -11.58 -16.13
C ILE A 39 5.60 -11.17 -16.60
N PHE A 40 6.43 -10.63 -15.70
CA PHE A 40 7.74 -10.10 -16.08
C PHE A 40 8.81 -11.18 -16.31
N ARG A 41 8.63 -12.40 -15.78
CA ARG A 41 9.49 -13.53 -16.16
C ARG A 41 9.26 -13.96 -17.61
N ALA A 42 8.05 -13.79 -18.13
CA ALA A 42 7.71 -14.12 -19.50
C ALA A 42 8.18 -13.06 -20.51
N LEU A 43 8.55 -11.86 -20.06
CA LEU A 43 8.96 -10.75 -20.93
C LEU A 43 10.49 -10.55 -20.88
N PRO A 44 11.17 -10.39 -22.03
CA PRO A 44 12.63 -10.22 -22.09
C PRO A 44 13.08 -8.77 -21.74
N LEU A 45 12.47 -8.15 -20.72
CA LEU A 45 12.69 -6.75 -20.32
C LEU A 45 13.76 -6.63 -19.22
N THR A 46 14.93 -7.24 -19.40
CA THR A 46 15.98 -7.32 -18.38
C THR A 46 16.50 -5.97 -17.89
N ALA A 47 16.61 -4.98 -18.78
CA ALA A 47 17.14 -3.66 -18.45
C ALA A 47 16.18 -2.80 -17.60
N VAL A 48 14.86 -2.94 -17.82
CA VAL A 48 13.84 -2.15 -17.14
C VAL A 48 13.36 -2.81 -15.84
N ARG A 49 13.57 -4.11 -15.73
CA ARG A 49 13.08 -4.95 -14.64
C ARG A 49 13.44 -4.44 -13.24
N PRO A 50 14.67 -4.02 -12.92
CA PRO A 50 14.99 -3.52 -11.59
C PRO A 50 14.15 -2.31 -11.17
N TYR A 51 13.86 -1.40 -12.11
CA TYR A 51 13.07 -0.20 -11.85
C TYR A 51 11.59 -0.53 -11.63
N THR A 52 11.05 -1.45 -12.42
CA THR A 52 9.65 -1.89 -12.29
C THR A 52 9.45 -2.76 -11.06
N ASP A 53 10.42 -3.59 -10.68
CA ASP A 53 10.41 -4.37 -9.44
C ASP A 53 10.24 -3.43 -8.24
N GLU A 54 11.08 -2.40 -8.11
CA GLU A 54 11.00 -1.42 -7.02
C GLU A 54 9.65 -0.70 -6.99
N LEU A 55 9.12 -0.29 -8.15
CA LEU A 55 7.85 0.40 -8.25
C LEU A 55 6.69 -0.50 -7.77
N ILE A 56 6.67 -1.76 -8.18
CA ILE A 56 5.65 -2.71 -7.75
C ILE A 56 5.76 -3.01 -6.26
N TRP A 57 6.95 -3.32 -5.75
CA TRP A 57 7.14 -3.73 -4.36
C TRP A 57 6.94 -2.59 -3.36
N ARG A 58 7.34 -1.37 -3.73
CA ARG A 58 7.36 -0.23 -2.80
C ARG A 58 6.23 0.76 -2.99
N PHE A 59 5.47 0.69 -4.08
CA PHE A 59 4.36 1.58 -4.35
C PHE A 59 3.04 0.81 -4.58
N PHE A 60 2.97 -0.03 -5.62
CA PHE A 60 1.70 -0.66 -5.99
C PHE A 60 1.25 -1.76 -5.02
N ALA A 61 2.15 -2.63 -4.56
CA ALA A 61 1.79 -3.69 -3.62
C ALA A 61 1.32 -3.11 -2.26
N PRO A 62 2.00 -2.12 -1.64
CA PRO A 62 1.46 -1.41 -0.49
C PRO A 62 0.11 -0.74 -0.72
N LEU A 63 -0.14 -0.19 -1.90
CA LEU A 63 -1.43 0.40 -2.24
C LEU A 63 -2.54 -0.66 -2.26
N LEU A 64 -2.30 -1.79 -2.89
CA LEU A 64 -3.25 -2.91 -2.92
C LEU A 64 -3.47 -3.51 -1.53
N PHE A 65 -2.44 -3.59 -0.71
CA PHE A 65 -2.54 -3.96 0.70
C PHE A 65 -3.56 -3.09 1.45
N VAL A 66 -3.45 -1.76 1.32
CA VAL A 66 -4.36 -0.82 1.98
C VAL A 66 -5.77 -0.98 1.43
N VAL A 67 -5.94 -0.99 0.10
CA VAL A 67 -7.26 -1.08 -0.53
C VAL A 67 -7.98 -2.37 -0.17
N ALA A 68 -7.29 -3.51 -0.18
CA ALA A 68 -7.86 -4.80 0.16
C ALA A 68 -8.27 -4.87 1.64
N GLY A 69 -7.41 -4.39 2.55
CA GLY A 69 -7.72 -4.35 3.97
C GLY A 69 -8.90 -3.45 4.30
N VAL A 70 -8.98 -2.28 3.68
CA VAL A 70 -10.10 -1.34 3.88
C VAL A 70 -11.42 -1.92 3.39
N LYS A 71 -11.44 -2.65 2.27
CA LYS A 71 -12.66 -3.32 1.76
C LYS A 71 -13.20 -4.37 2.73
N MET A 72 -12.34 -5.01 3.50
CA MET A 72 -12.76 -5.99 4.51
C MET A 72 -13.32 -5.32 5.78
N ALA A 73 -12.96 -4.08 6.07
CA ALA A 73 -13.40 -3.39 7.28
C ALA A 73 -14.92 -3.16 7.28
N PRO A 74 -15.67 -3.64 8.29
CA PRO A 74 -17.13 -3.49 8.34
C PRO A 74 -17.57 -2.07 8.70
N ARG A 75 -16.77 -1.37 9.51
CA ARG A 75 -16.97 0.00 9.99
C ARG A 75 -15.61 0.69 10.16
N HIS A 76 -15.63 2.01 10.39
CA HIS A 76 -14.40 2.77 10.66
C HIS A 76 -13.31 2.61 9.58
N TRP A 77 -13.73 2.50 8.32
CA TRP A 77 -12.86 2.33 7.16
C TRP A 77 -11.72 3.36 7.13
N PHE A 78 -11.96 4.59 7.61
CA PHE A 78 -10.93 5.63 7.73
C PHE A 78 -9.82 5.24 8.71
N THR A 79 -10.20 4.82 9.93
CA THR A 79 -9.21 4.39 10.94
C THR A 79 -8.38 3.22 10.41
N VAL A 80 -9.02 2.26 9.73
CA VAL A 80 -8.31 1.14 9.09
C VAL A 80 -7.38 1.63 7.99
N THR A 81 -7.83 2.58 7.15
CA THR A 81 -6.97 3.19 6.13
C THR A 81 -5.74 3.84 6.77
N CYS A 82 -5.93 4.66 7.81
CA CYS A 82 -4.82 5.31 8.51
C CYS A 82 -3.85 4.30 9.13
N CYS A 83 -4.37 3.24 9.78
CA CYS A 83 -3.53 2.21 10.40
C CYS A 83 -2.72 1.43 9.36
N LEU A 84 -3.36 0.97 8.28
CA LEU A 84 -2.69 0.19 7.24
C LEU A 84 -1.69 1.04 6.44
N THR A 85 -2.07 2.28 6.10
CA THR A 85 -1.18 3.22 5.41
C THR A 85 -0.01 3.62 6.32
N GLY A 86 -0.27 3.89 7.60
CA GLY A 86 0.75 4.20 8.59
C GLY A 86 1.75 3.04 8.77
N PHE A 87 1.27 1.80 8.84
CA PHE A 87 2.13 0.62 8.89
C PHE A 87 3.08 0.55 7.67
N LYS A 88 2.55 0.70 6.45
CA LYS A 88 3.39 0.70 5.23
C LYS A 88 4.29 1.92 5.15
N ALA A 89 3.86 3.08 5.66
CA ALA A 89 4.71 4.28 5.73
C ALA A 89 5.91 4.06 6.66
N VAL A 90 5.73 3.41 7.81
CA VAL A 90 6.85 3.03 8.70
C VAL A 90 7.85 2.13 7.96
N VAL A 91 7.36 1.14 7.22
CA VAL A 91 8.23 0.27 6.39
C VAL A 91 9.01 1.10 5.35
N ALA A 92 8.35 2.06 4.68
CA ALA A 92 9.02 2.94 3.72
C ALA A 92 10.11 3.80 4.39
N VAL A 93 9.85 4.35 5.58
CA VAL A 93 10.84 5.13 6.36
C VAL A 93 12.04 4.26 6.75
N VAL A 94 11.81 3.04 7.21
CA VAL A 94 12.90 2.09 7.54
C VAL A 94 13.74 1.77 6.29
N ASN A 95 13.11 1.60 5.14
CA ASN A 95 13.82 1.39 3.87
C ASN A 95 14.66 2.60 3.48
N ILE A 96 14.12 3.81 3.57
CA ILE A 96 14.86 5.07 3.31
C ILE A 96 16.06 5.17 4.25
N HIS A 97 15.86 4.91 5.54
CA HIS A 97 16.92 4.93 6.53
C HIS A 97 18.04 3.94 6.19
N THR A 98 17.68 2.70 5.86
CA THR A 98 18.63 1.65 5.48
C THR A 98 19.45 2.04 4.24
N LEU A 99 18.78 2.56 3.21
CA LEU A 99 19.44 3.04 1.98
C LEU A 99 20.38 4.23 2.26
N SER A 100 19.92 5.16 3.10
CA SER A 100 20.75 6.33 3.49
C SER A 100 21.99 5.91 4.25
N LEU A 101 21.86 4.99 5.21
CA LEU A 101 23.01 4.46 5.96
C LEU A 101 23.98 3.72 5.03
N TYR A 102 23.48 2.98 4.05
CA TYR A 102 24.32 2.30 3.06
C TYR A 102 25.17 3.30 2.26
N VAL A 103 24.56 4.39 1.78
CA VAL A 103 25.26 5.45 1.04
C VAL A 103 26.27 6.17 1.93
N LEU A 104 25.89 6.54 3.16
CA LEU A 104 26.77 7.25 4.12
C LEU A 104 28.00 6.42 4.52
N ARG A 105 27.91 5.08 4.48
CA ARG A 105 29.04 4.17 4.73
C ARG A 105 29.93 3.94 3.51
N GLY A 106 29.79 4.77 2.47
CA GLY A 106 30.59 4.65 1.24
C GLY A 106 30.13 3.56 0.29
N GLY A 107 28.88 3.09 0.43
CA GLY A 107 28.26 2.15 -0.48
C GLY A 107 28.11 2.71 -1.89
N SER A 108 28.23 1.84 -2.88
CA SER A 108 28.00 2.18 -4.29
C SER A 108 26.55 2.62 -4.54
N LEU A 109 26.31 3.46 -5.55
CA LEU A 109 24.95 3.79 -6.02
C LEU A 109 24.15 2.56 -6.53
N LYS A 110 24.87 1.44 -6.80
CA LYS A 110 24.29 0.11 -7.01
C LYS A 110 24.40 -0.66 -5.69
N ALA A 111 23.35 -0.62 -4.89
CA ALA A 111 23.29 -1.42 -3.66
C ALA A 111 23.22 -2.92 -3.98
N PRO A 112 23.64 -3.80 -3.05
CA PRO A 112 23.44 -5.23 -3.18
C PRO A 112 21.96 -5.59 -3.39
N ALA A 113 21.69 -6.64 -4.16
CA ALA A 113 20.31 -7.03 -4.54
C ALA A 113 19.40 -7.33 -3.34
N TYR A 114 19.94 -7.65 -2.17
CA TYR A 114 19.15 -7.84 -0.94
C TYR A 114 18.68 -6.53 -0.30
N ILE A 115 19.25 -5.38 -0.70
CA ILE A 115 18.83 -4.05 -0.23
C ILE A 115 17.86 -3.43 -1.23
N THR A 116 18.21 -3.47 -2.52
CA THR A 116 17.37 -2.92 -3.60
C THR A 116 17.72 -3.58 -4.94
N ALA A 117 16.72 -3.83 -5.76
CA ALA A 117 16.89 -4.35 -7.10
C ALA A 117 17.31 -3.26 -8.11
N ALA A 118 17.04 -2.00 -7.80
CA ALA A 118 17.32 -0.84 -8.65
C ALA A 118 18.43 0.05 -8.05
N PRO A 119 18.90 1.07 -8.78
CA PRO A 119 19.76 2.09 -8.21
C PRO A 119 19.15 2.76 -6.97
N VAL A 120 19.98 3.08 -5.97
CA VAL A 120 19.55 3.63 -4.67
C VAL A 120 18.67 4.86 -4.83
N TRP A 121 19.01 5.77 -5.76
CA TRP A 121 18.22 6.99 -6.01
C TRP A 121 16.79 6.69 -6.45
N TRP A 122 16.59 5.64 -7.27
CA TRP A 122 15.27 5.21 -7.72
C TRP A 122 14.44 4.65 -6.56
N SER A 123 15.03 3.78 -5.75
CA SER A 123 14.38 3.23 -4.56
C SER A 123 13.99 4.30 -3.56
N LEU A 124 14.84 5.32 -3.35
CA LEU A 124 14.52 6.48 -2.52
C LEU A 124 13.33 7.25 -3.09
N LEU A 125 13.35 7.55 -4.39
CA LEU A 125 12.28 8.27 -5.06
C LEU A 125 10.94 7.55 -4.93
N VAL A 126 10.89 6.24 -5.16
CA VAL A 126 9.66 5.44 -5.06
C VAL A 126 9.11 5.42 -3.63
N ASN A 127 9.98 5.27 -2.62
CA ASN A 127 9.54 5.34 -1.22
C ASN A 127 9.00 6.73 -0.84
N LEU A 128 9.64 7.81 -1.32
CA LEU A 128 9.17 9.18 -1.09
C LEU A 128 7.82 9.44 -1.78
N LEU A 129 7.63 8.93 -3.01
CA LEU A 129 6.34 9.01 -3.70
C LEU A 129 5.23 8.29 -2.92
N PHE A 130 5.53 7.10 -2.37
CA PHE A 130 4.57 6.39 -1.53
C PHE A 130 4.22 7.19 -0.27
N LEU A 131 5.21 7.78 0.41
CA LEU A 131 4.97 8.62 1.60
C LEU A 131 4.13 9.86 1.26
N ALA A 132 4.43 10.54 0.15
CA ALA A 132 3.65 11.69 -0.31
C ALA A 132 2.19 11.30 -0.61
N PHE A 133 2.00 10.15 -1.28
CA PHE A 133 0.68 9.59 -1.53
C PHE A 133 -0.06 9.24 -0.24
N ALA A 134 0.61 8.63 0.74
CA ALA A 134 0.04 8.29 2.04
C ALA A 134 -0.46 9.53 2.78
N VAL A 135 0.35 10.60 2.81
CA VAL A 135 -0.03 11.88 3.40
C VAL A 135 -1.22 12.49 2.66
N PHE A 136 -1.21 12.47 1.32
CA PHE A 136 -2.31 12.99 0.51
C PHE A 136 -3.64 12.27 0.80
N VAL A 137 -3.63 10.94 0.87
CA VAL A 137 -4.83 10.13 1.17
C VAL A 137 -5.40 10.48 2.55
N ILE A 138 -4.53 10.55 3.56
CA ILE A 138 -4.93 10.88 4.93
C ILE A 138 -5.48 12.32 5.01
N ALA A 139 -4.80 13.29 4.38
CA ALA A 139 -5.21 14.69 4.40
C ALA A 139 -6.53 14.93 3.66
N LYS A 140 -6.71 14.30 2.50
CA LYS A 140 -7.95 14.41 1.70
C LYS A 140 -9.15 13.91 2.49
N ASP A 141 -9.02 12.81 3.19
CA ASP A 141 -10.12 12.21 3.93
C ASP A 141 -10.47 13.01 5.19
N GLN A 142 -9.49 13.65 5.85
CA GLN A 142 -9.74 14.60 6.93
C GLN A 142 -10.53 15.83 6.46
N ASN A 143 -10.27 16.32 5.24
CA ASN A 143 -10.99 17.47 4.69
C ASN A 143 -12.46 17.15 4.38
N ILE A 144 -12.76 15.94 3.88
CA ILE A 144 -14.13 15.50 3.61
C ILE A 144 -14.96 15.47 4.91
N ARG A 145 -14.35 15.13 6.04
CA ARG A 145 -15.04 15.10 7.36
C ARG A 145 -15.27 16.47 7.98
N LYS A 146 -14.49 17.47 7.59
CA LYS A 146 -14.62 18.85 8.12
C LYS A 146 -15.71 19.66 7.44
N VAL A 147 -16.29 19.16 6.32
CA VAL A 147 -17.48 19.78 5.74
C VAL A 147 -18.66 19.44 6.66
N PRO A 148 -19.22 20.42 7.41
CA PRO A 148 -20.40 20.18 8.24
C PRO A 148 -21.50 19.68 7.31
N SER A 149 -22.20 18.63 7.72
CA SER A 149 -23.42 18.19 7.05
C SER A 149 -24.55 19.18 7.41
N GLU A 150 -24.45 20.40 6.89
CA GLU A 150 -25.46 21.46 7.11
C GLU A 150 -26.81 21.11 6.47
N ASN A 151 -26.88 20.00 5.72
CA ASN A 151 -28.08 19.50 5.06
C ASN A 151 -28.36 18.01 5.31
N ALA A 152 -27.90 17.45 6.42
CA ALA A 152 -28.40 16.14 6.81
C ALA A 152 -29.86 16.28 7.27
N PRO A 153 -30.87 15.70 6.58
CA PRO A 153 -32.21 15.67 7.10
C PRO A 153 -32.18 14.96 8.46
N ILE A 154 -32.67 15.62 9.49
CA ILE A 154 -32.91 15.03 10.80
C ILE A 154 -33.93 13.92 10.55
N LEU A 155 -33.47 12.70 10.41
CA LEU A 155 -34.32 11.52 10.48
C LEU A 155 -34.53 11.25 11.97
N ASP A 156 -35.58 11.87 12.52
CA ASP A 156 -36.13 11.51 13.80
C ASP A 156 -36.70 10.08 13.69
N PHE A 157 -36.06 9.15 14.43
CA PHE A 157 -36.60 7.83 14.78
C PHE A 157 -36.52 7.65 16.29
#